data_d357e32d275bb93f74992d0fd5f0bd25
#
_entry.id   d357e32d275bb93f74992d0fd5f0bd25
#
_cell.length_a   1.000
_cell.length_b   1.000
_cell.length_c   1.000
_cell.angle_alpha   90.00
_cell.angle_beta   90.00
_cell.angle_gamma   90.00
#
_symmetry.space_group_name_H-M   'P 1'
#
loop_
_entity.id
_entity.type
_entity.pdbx_description
1 polymer ?
#
loop_
_entity_poly.entity_id
_entity_poly.type
_entity_poly.pdbx_seq_one_letter_code
_entity_poly.pdbx_strand_id
1 'polypeptide(L)'
;MAIGTGTAILAGAVGAAALGSSASKKAASTQAGAADRASALQMEQFERQVELQEPWRKAGEQALNKLIPLTDYQQFGMQQFQQDPGYGFRMSEGMKALERSAAARGGLMSGAAMKGIQRFGQDLASQEYQNAFNRYQAERQARLGPLQSLAGIGQTTAQQLGQAGMQMASNVGDTQMSSAAARASGYVGGANALTQGLGTYLNYQQGQNMINAMQQNPTFNV
;
A
#
# COMPACT_ATOMS: atom_id res chain seq x y z
N MET A 1 -49.84 10.41 -59.75
CA MET A 1 -48.63 9.73 -59.29
C MET A 1 -48.05 10.47 -58.10
N ALA A 2 -48.40 10.12 -56.86
CA ALA A 2 -47.83 10.69 -55.67
C ALA A 2 -47.88 9.70 -54.48
N ILE A 3 -47.29 8.50 -54.66
CA ILE A 3 -47.26 7.46 -53.62
C ILE A 3 -45.81 7.23 -53.12
N GLY A 4 -44.82 7.99 -53.64
CA GLY A 4 -43.42 7.70 -53.36
C GLY A 4 -42.76 8.43 -52.20
N THR A 5 -43.28 9.57 -51.73
CA THR A 5 -42.59 10.42 -50.72
C THR A 5 -42.93 10.05 -49.29
N GLY A 6 -44.10 9.49 -48.99
CA GLY A 6 -44.49 9.14 -47.61
C GLY A 6 -43.74 7.92 -47.06
N THR A 7 -43.51 6.92 -47.91
CA THR A 7 -42.77 5.72 -47.49
C THR A 7 -41.26 5.95 -47.27
N ALA A 8 -40.68 6.90 -48.02
CA ALA A 8 -39.27 7.23 -47.86
C ALA A 8 -38.98 7.97 -46.52
N ILE A 9 -39.92 8.86 -46.08
CA ILE A 9 -39.76 9.56 -44.80
C ILE A 9 -39.97 8.62 -43.62
N LEU A 10 -40.91 7.68 -43.70
CA LEU A 10 -41.13 6.64 -42.71
C LEU A 10 -39.90 5.74 -42.54
N ALA A 11 -39.34 5.22 -43.64
CA ALA A 11 -38.16 4.40 -43.61
C ALA A 11 -36.93 5.16 -43.07
N GLY A 12 -36.84 6.47 -43.40
CA GLY A 12 -35.78 7.33 -42.89
C GLY A 12 -35.92 7.63 -41.38
N ALA A 13 -37.09 7.96 -40.86
CA ALA A 13 -37.29 8.29 -39.46
C ALA A 13 -37.16 7.07 -38.54
N VAL A 14 -37.73 5.93 -38.91
CA VAL A 14 -37.60 4.66 -38.16
C VAL A 14 -36.18 4.10 -38.29
N GLY A 15 -35.57 4.20 -39.47
CA GLY A 15 -34.18 3.80 -39.69
C GLY A 15 -33.18 4.66 -38.87
N ALA A 16 -33.36 5.98 -38.83
CA ALA A 16 -32.52 6.87 -38.04
C ALA A 16 -32.68 6.63 -36.51
N ALA A 17 -33.91 6.38 -36.03
CA ALA A 17 -34.15 6.04 -34.62
C ALA A 17 -33.58 4.68 -34.25
N ALA A 18 -33.67 3.68 -35.13
CA ALA A 18 -33.06 2.35 -34.90
C ALA A 18 -31.52 2.40 -34.94
N LEU A 19 -30.92 3.16 -35.85
CA LEU A 19 -29.49 3.37 -35.94
C LEU A 19 -28.97 4.17 -34.74
N GLY A 20 -29.69 5.21 -34.30
CA GLY A 20 -29.36 5.99 -33.11
C GLY A 20 -29.40 5.17 -31.81
N SER A 21 -30.42 4.31 -31.67
CA SER A 21 -30.55 3.43 -30.50
C SER A 21 -29.49 2.33 -30.46
N SER A 22 -29.11 1.77 -31.60
CA SER A 22 -28.05 0.76 -31.69
C SER A 22 -26.68 1.37 -31.47
N ALA A 23 -26.41 2.56 -31.98
CA ALA A 23 -25.16 3.29 -31.78
C ALA A 23 -24.95 3.66 -30.31
N SER A 24 -25.99 4.18 -29.62
CA SER A 24 -25.89 4.54 -28.19
C SER A 24 -25.67 3.31 -27.31
N LYS A 25 -26.34 2.18 -27.57
CA LYS A 25 -26.09 0.90 -26.87
C LYS A 25 -24.69 0.38 -27.10
N LYS A 26 -24.18 0.45 -28.34
CA LYS A 26 -22.82 0.01 -28.67
C LYS A 26 -21.76 0.89 -27.99
N ALA A 27 -21.95 2.21 -27.98
CA ALA A 27 -21.06 3.13 -27.26
C ALA A 27 -21.05 2.85 -25.75
N ALA A 28 -22.23 2.67 -25.16
CA ALA A 28 -22.38 2.35 -23.74
C ALA A 28 -21.72 1.01 -23.39
N SER A 29 -21.89 -0.03 -24.21
CA SER A 29 -21.24 -1.33 -23.96
C SER A 29 -19.73 -1.29 -24.13
N THR A 30 -19.22 -0.50 -25.09
CA THR A 30 -17.78 -0.30 -25.28
C THR A 30 -17.17 0.43 -24.08
N GLN A 31 -17.82 1.50 -23.59
CA GLN A 31 -17.37 2.24 -22.42
C GLN A 31 -17.40 1.38 -21.16
N ALA A 32 -18.46 0.61 -20.95
CA ALA A 32 -18.56 -0.31 -19.83
C ALA A 32 -17.47 -1.39 -19.88
N GLY A 33 -17.23 -1.99 -21.05
CA GLY A 33 -16.17 -2.99 -21.23
C GLY A 33 -14.75 -2.40 -21.09
N ALA A 34 -14.54 -1.13 -21.39
CA ALA A 34 -13.28 -0.45 -21.12
C ALA A 34 -13.09 -0.22 -19.61
N ALA A 35 -14.14 0.16 -18.89
CA ALA A 35 -14.12 0.31 -17.44
C ALA A 35 -13.84 -1.01 -16.72
N ASP A 36 -14.48 -2.10 -17.13
CA ASP A 36 -14.25 -3.44 -16.57
C ASP A 36 -12.79 -3.89 -16.75
N ARG A 37 -12.22 -3.64 -17.94
CA ARG A 37 -10.79 -3.93 -18.19
C ARG A 37 -9.85 -3.05 -17.37
N ALA A 38 -10.16 -1.75 -17.22
CA ALA A 38 -9.36 -0.85 -16.39
C ALA A 38 -9.35 -1.30 -14.93
N SER A 39 -10.50 -1.71 -14.40
CA SER A 39 -10.61 -2.25 -13.05
C SER A 39 -9.79 -3.53 -12.87
N ALA A 40 -9.85 -4.46 -13.84
CA ALA A 40 -9.07 -5.69 -13.79
C ALA A 40 -7.55 -5.42 -13.82
N LEU A 41 -7.08 -4.48 -14.64
CA LEU A 41 -5.68 -4.07 -14.69
C LEU A 41 -5.22 -3.41 -13.38
N GLN A 42 -6.08 -2.60 -12.74
CA GLN A 42 -5.78 -2.00 -11.45
C GLN A 42 -5.64 -3.05 -10.36
N MET A 43 -6.50 -4.06 -10.34
CA MET A 43 -6.40 -5.19 -9.42
C MET A 43 -5.10 -5.98 -9.63
N GLU A 44 -4.78 -6.32 -10.87
CA GLU A 44 -3.53 -7.03 -11.21
C GLU A 44 -2.29 -6.23 -10.77
N GLN A 45 -2.27 -4.91 -11.00
CA GLN A 45 -1.18 -4.05 -10.57
C GLN A 45 -1.06 -4.02 -9.03
N PHE A 46 -2.19 -3.97 -8.32
CA PHE A 46 -2.18 -3.99 -6.87
C PHE A 46 -1.68 -5.34 -6.32
N GLU A 47 -2.13 -6.47 -6.88
CA GLU A 47 -1.65 -7.80 -6.51
C GLU A 47 -0.14 -7.93 -6.73
N ARG A 48 0.36 -7.45 -7.85
CA ARG A 48 1.80 -7.41 -8.13
C ARG A 48 2.57 -6.54 -7.14
N GLN A 49 2.00 -5.40 -6.73
CA GLN A 49 2.59 -4.55 -5.71
C GLN A 49 2.63 -5.24 -4.34
N VAL A 50 1.57 -5.96 -3.97
CA VAL A 50 1.53 -6.77 -2.75
C VAL A 50 2.60 -7.86 -2.78
N GLU A 51 2.76 -8.56 -3.90
CA GLU A 51 3.77 -9.61 -4.09
C GLU A 51 5.20 -9.05 -3.98
N LEU A 52 5.48 -7.92 -4.64
CA LEU A 52 6.79 -7.27 -4.58
C LEU A 52 7.15 -6.77 -3.18
N GLN A 53 6.17 -6.40 -2.37
CA GLN A 53 6.37 -5.92 -1.00
C GLN A 53 6.31 -7.04 0.06
N GLU A 54 5.90 -8.24 -0.32
CA GLU A 54 5.78 -9.38 0.59
C GLU A 54 7.09 -9.71 1.34
N PRO A 55 8.28 -9.73 0.71
CA PRO A 55 9.53 -10.00 1.41
C PRO A 55 9.81 -9.03 2.55
N TRP A 56 9.53 -7.74 2.35
CA TRP A 56 9.71 -6.69 3.36
C TRP A 56 8.73 -6.81 4.52
N ARG A 57 7.49 -7.14 4.22
CA ARG A 57 6.46 -7.40 5.22
C ARG A 57 6.80 -8.62 6.08
N LYS A 58 7.21 -9.73 5.44
CA LYS A 58 7.66 -10.94 6.14
C LYS A 58 8.92 -10.69 6.98
N ALA A 59 9.88 -9.93 6.47
CA ALA A 59 11.07 -9.55 7.23
C ALA A 59 10.73 -8.71 8.46
N GLY A 60 9.78 -7.77 8.33
CA GLY A 60 9.28 -6.97 9.44
C GLY A 60 8.57 -7.81 10.51
N GLU A 61 7.73 -8.75 10.12
CA GLU A 61 7.05 -9.69 11.02
C GLU A 61 8.06 -10.58 11.77
N GLN A 62 9.04 -11.15 11.06
CA GLN A 62 10.10 -11.94 11.67
C GLN A 62 10.95 -11.11 12.63
N ALA A 63 11.22 -9.85 12.29
CA ALA A 63 11.94 -8.94 13.16
C ALA A 63 11.16 -8.63 14.43
N LEU A 64 9.84 -8.38 14.34
CA LEU A 64 8.97 -8.21 15.50
C LEU A 64 8.95 -9.44 16.41
N ASN A 65 8.81 -10.63 15.83
CA ASN A 65 8.80 -11.88 16.60
C ASN A 65 10.12 -12.13 17.34
N LYS A 66 11.26 -11.65 16.81
CA LYS A 66 12.54 -11.69 17.47
C LYS A 66 12.74 -10.53 18.46
N LEU A 67 12.16 -9.39 18.19
CA LEU A 67 12.28 -8.18 19.02
C LEU A 67 11.48 -8.31 20.32
N ILE A 68 10.25 -8.85 20.27
CA ILE A 68 9.37 -8.97 21.43
C ILE A 68 10.06 -9.64 22.63
N PRO A 69 10.67 -10.83 22.50
CA PRO A 69 11.36 -11.46 23.64
C PRO A 69 12.63 -10.70 24.09
N LEU A 70 13.20 -9.83 23.23
CA LEU A 70 14.37 -9.01 23.58
C LEU A 70 14.00 -7.69 24.28
N THR A 71 12.68 -7.35 24.33
CA THR A 71 12.20 -6.18 25.10
C THR A 71 12.20 -6.45 26.58
N ASP A 72 12.16 -7.72 27.01
CA ASP A 72 12.30 -8.07 28.41
C ASP A 72 13.69 -7.64 28.91
N TYR A 73 13.67 -6.69 29.86
CA TYR A 73 14.91 -6.16 30.40
C TYR A 73 15.62 -7.22 31.25
N GLN A 74 16.70 -7.76 30.72
CA GLN A 74 17.61 -8.55 31.52
C GLN A 74 18.67 -7.63 32.14
N GLN A 75 18.63 -7.53 33.47
CA GLN A 75 19.63 -6.77 34.20
C GLN A 75 21.01 -7.42 34.01
N PHE A 76 22.04 -6.57 33.76
CA PHE A 76 23.42 -7.08 33.71
C PHE A 76 23.83 -7.60 35.09
N GLY A 77 24.18 -8.84 35.17
CA GLY A 77 24.60 -9.54 36.39
C GLY A 77 25.67 -10.58 36.14
N MET A 78 25.90 -11.43 37.11
CA MET A 78 26.96 -12.47 37.02
C MET A 78 26.75 -13.46 35.88
N GLN A 79 25.50 -13.68 35.43
CA GLN A 79 25.19 -14.58 34.28
C GLN A 79 25.61 -13.95 32.95
N GLN A 80 25.53 -12.63 32.83
CA GLN A 80 25.89 -11.87 31.64
C GLN A 80 27.34 -11.40 31.66
N PHE A 81 27.98 -11.52 32.82
CA PHE A 81 29.38 -11.13 32.97
C PHE A 81 30.29 -12.11 32.26
N GLN A 82 30.96 -11.66 31.22
CA GLN A 82 32.00 -12.40 30.51
C GLN A 82 33.31 -11.67 30.70
N GLN A 83 34.25 -12.37 31.32
CA GLN A 83 35.59 -11.86 31.54
C GLN A 83 36.35 -11.70 30.22
N ASP A 84 37.04 -10.58 30.06
CA ASP A 84 37.94 -10.37 28.93
C ASP A 84 39.07 -11.42 28.93
N PRO A 85 39.36 -12.08 27.79
CA PRO A 85 40.49 -13.05 27.73
C PRO A 85 41.81 -12.48 28.18
N GLY A 86 42.04 -11.17 28.01
CA GLY A 86 43.25 -10.50 28.47
C GLY A 86 43.27 -10.12 29.95
N TYR A 87 42.16 -10.28 30.70
CA TYR A 87 42.09 -9.89 32.11
C TYR A 87 43.14 -10.65 32.96
N GLY A 88 43.19 -11.97 32.83
CA GLY A 88 44.13 -12.81 33.57
C GLY A 88 45.61 -12.42 33.31
N PHE A 89 45.96 -12.10 32.07
CA PHE A 89 47.29 -11.62 31.73
C PHE A 89 47.59 -10.26 32.38
N ARG A 90 46.70 -9.27 32.26
CA ARG A 90 46.87 -7.95 32.88
C ARG A 90 46.99 -8.03 34.40
N MET A 91 46.22 -8.91 35.04
CA MET A 91 46.29 -9.14 36.47
C MET A 91 47.64 -9.71 36.87
N SER A 92 48.11 -10.77 36.18
CA SER A 92 49.39 -11.42 36.51
C SER A 92 50.57 -10.51 36.30
N GLU A 93 50.64 -9.79 35.17
CA GLU A 93 51.75 -8.88 34.87
C GLU A 93 51.73 -7.64 35.76
N GLY A 94 50.57 -7.09 36.08
CA GLY A 94 50.44 -5.99 37.02
C GLY A 94 50.86 -6.37 38.45
N MET A 95 50.47 -7.56 38.92
CA MET A 95 50.95 -8.08 40.22
C MET A 95 52.47 -8.28 40.25
N LYS A 96 53.05 -8.90 39.20
CA LYS A 96 54.53 -9.05 39.08
C LYS A 96 55.25 -7.70 39.09
N ALA A 97 54.69 -6.68 38.41
CA ALA A 97 55.28 -5.34 38.41
C ALA A 97 55.27 -4.71 39.78
N LEU A 98 54.15 -4.85 40.54
CA LEU A 98 54.04 -4.36 41.91
C LEU A 98 54.99 -5.10 42.85
N GLU A 99 55.11 -6.42 42.75
CA GLU A 99 56.05 -7.23 43.52
C GLU A 99 57.50 -6.83 43.26
N ARG A 100 57.88 -6.65 41.98
CA ARG A 100 59.22 -6.18 41.61
C ARG A 100 59.54 -4.79 42.17
N SER A 101 58.52 -3.89 42.09
CA SER A 101 58.67 -2.54 42.67
C SER A 101 58.77 -2.56 44.18
N ALA A 102 58.03 -3.42 44.87
CA ALA A 102 58.12 -3.60 46.31
C ALA A 102 59.47 -4.23 46.75
N ALA A 103 59.95 -5.23 46.00
CA ALA A 103 61.25 -5.84 46.23
C ALA A 103 62.41 -4.84 46.10
N ALA A 104 62.40 -4.02 45.01
CA ALA A 104 63.40 -2.97 44.78
C ALA A 104 63.45 -1.91 45.92
N ARG A 105 62.36 -1.73 46.64
CA ARG A 105 62.30 -0.83 47.81
C ARG A 105 62.55 -1.52 49.15
N GLY A 106 62.94 -2.79 49.12
CA GLY A 106 63.26 -3.59 50.32
C GLY A 106 62.06 -3.93 51.21
N GLY A 107 60.82 -3.83 50.68
CA GLY A 107 59.62 -3.97 51.48
C GLY A 107 58.54 -4.94 50.91
N LEU A 108 58.99 -6.11 50.43
CA LEU A 108 58.10 -7.11 49.86
C LEU A 108 56.99 -7.58 50.77
N MET A 109 57.23 -7.61 52.10
CA MET A 109 56.31 -7.99 53.17
C MET A 109 55.73 -6.77 53.91
N SER A 110 55.85 -5.59 53.32
CA SER A 110 55.31 -4.39 54.00
C SER A 110 53.79 -4.28 53.83
N GLY A 111 53.12 -3.77 54.85
CA GLY A 111 51.66 -3.52 54.75
C GLY A 111 51.29 -2.55 53.64
N ALA A 112 52.21 -1.69 53.22
CA ALA A 112 52.00 -0.79 52.08
C ALA A 112 51.98 -1.54 50.73
N ALA A 113 52.90 -2.52 50.54
CA ALA A 113 52.92 -3.36 49.35
C ALA A 113 51.65 -4.23 49.23
N MET A 114 51.22 -4.84 50.32
CA MET A 114 49.97 -5.62 50.37
C MET A 114 48.76 -4.77 50.02
N LYS A 115 48.65 -3.55 50.58
CA LYS A 115 47.56 -2.60 50.23
C LYS A 115 47.62 -2.18 48.75
N GLY A 116 48.80 -2.02 48.18
CA GLY A 116 49.03 -1.70 46.76
C GLY A 116 48.49 -2.79 45.82
N ILE A 117 48.84 -4.05 46.13
CA ILE A 117 48.35 -5.21 45.39
C ILE A 117 46.81 -5.34 45.46
N GLN A 118 46.27 -5.18 46.69
CA GLN A 118 44.82 -5.25 46.89
C GLN A 118 44.09 -4.16 46.11
N ARG A 119 44.56 -2.91 46.15
CA ARG A 119 43.93 -1.79 45.40
C ARG A 119 44.01 -2.05 43.90
N PHE A 120 45.15 -2.48 43.37
CA PHE A 120 45.32 -2.82 41.98
C PHE A 120 44.29 -3.89 41.53
N GLY A 121 44.13 -4.95 42.33
CA GLY A 121 43.14 -6.00 42.05
C GLY A 121 41.71 -5.47 42.01
N GLN A 122 41.35 -4.61 42.99
CA GLN A 122 40.02 -3.99 43.04
C GLN A 122 39.77 -3.04 41.85
N ASP A 123 40.76 -2.21 41.51
CA ASP A 123 40.65 -1.25 40.42
C ASP A 123 40.54 -2.00 39.06
N LEU A 124 41.35 -3.03 38.86
CA LEU A 124 41.32 -3.85 37.65
C LEU A 124 39.97 -4.62 37.53
N ALA A 125 39.49 -5.17 38.65
CA ALA A 125 38.17 -5.84 38.67
C ALA A 125 37.02 -4.87 38.37
N SER A 126 37.07 -3.64 38.90
CA SER A 126 36.06 -2.60 38.61
C SER A 126 36.10 -2.17 37.15
N GLN A 127 37.29 -1.99 36.58
CA GLN A 127 37.43 -1.69 35.15
C GLN A 127 36.91 -2.83 34.27
N GLU A 128 37.22 -4.08 34.63
CA GLU A 128 36.73 -5.24 33.88
C GLU A 128 35.20 -5.35 33.93
N TYR A 129 34.59 -5.10 35.08
CA TYR A 129 33.13 -5.08 35.20
C TYR A 129 32.52 -4.01 34.28
N GLN A 130 33.09 -2.81 34.25
CA GLN A 130 32.63 -1.75 33.37
C GLN A 130 32.81 -2.10 31.88
N ASN A 131 33.95 -2.68 31.54
CA ASN A 131 34.24 -3.14 30.17
C ASN A 131 33.24 -4.23 29.74
N ALA A 132 32.96 -5.20 30.60
CA ALA A 132 31.97 -6.24 30.35
C ALA A 132 30.54 -5.65 30.21
N PHE A 133 30.19 -4.70 31.04
CA PHE A 133 28.93 -3.99 30.94
C PHE A 133 28.78 -3.22 29.62
N ASN A 134 29.82 -2.50 29.21
CA ASN A 134 29.85 -1.77 27.95
C ASN A 134 29.74 -2.72 26.75
N ARG A 135 30.42 -3.87 26.76
CA ARG A 135 30.29 -4.90 25.73
C ARG A 135 28.86 -5.45 25.68
N TYR A 136 28.27 -5.76 26.82
CA TYR A 136 26.90 -6.22 26.91
C TYR A 136 25.92 -5.21 26.32
N GLN A 137 26.10 -3.93 26.63
CA GLN A 137 25.26 -2.86 26.06
C GLN A 137 25.42 -2.74 24.54
N ALA A 138 26.67 -2.77 24.07
CA ALA A 138 26.99 -2.69 22.64
C ALA A 138 26.42 -3.88 21.87
N GLU A 139 26.54 -5.10 22.39
CA GLU A 139 25.93 -6.29 21.79
C GLU A 139 24.41 -6.22 21.76
N ARG A 140 23.82 -5.74 22.85
CA ARG A 140 22.35 -5.55 22.90
C ARG A 140 21.89 -4.55 21.84
N GLN A 141 22.54 -3.42 21.72
CA GLN A 141 22.23 -2.42 20.68
C GLN A 141 22.46 -2.98 19.27
N ALA A 142 23.55 -3.70 19.05
CA ALA A 142 23.84 -4.32 17.77
C ALA A 142 22.78 -5.37 17.35
N ARG A 143 22.14 -6.02 18.31
CA ARG A 143 21.03 -6.96 18.04
C ARG A 143 19.68 -6.23 17.86
N LEU A 144 19.39 -5.23 18.68
CA LEU A 144 18.13 -4.51 18.64
C LEU A 144 17.99 -3.58 17.44
N GLY A 145 19.05 -2.85 17.10
CA GLY A 145 19.02 -1.84 16.03
C GLY A 145 18.52 -2.37 14.68
N PRO A 146 19.13 -3.43 14.14
CA PRO A 146 18.66 -4.01 12.87
C PRO A 146 17.23 -4.55 12.93
N LEU A 147 16.83 -5.15 14.05
CA LEU A 147 15.46 -5.65 14.22
C LEU A 147 14.43 -4.52 14.27
N GLN A 148 14.73 -3.43 14.96
CA GLN A 148 13.88 -2.23 14.98
C GLN A 148 13.74 -1.62 13.57
N SER A 149 14.85 -1.53 12.83
CA SER A 149 14.83 -1.03 11.46
C SER A 149 13.97 -1.89 10.54
N LEU A 150 14.13 -3.22 10.60
CA LEU A 150 13.33 -4.16 9.80
C LEU A 150 11.84 -4.12 10.18
N ALA A 151 11.53 -4.05 11.49
CA ALA A 151 10.16 -3.90 11.96
C ALA A 151 9.53 -2.60 11.45
N GLY A 152 10.28 -1.49 11.46
CA GLY A 152 9.85 -0.20 10.90
C GLY A 152 9.58 -0.26 9.40
N ILE A 153 10.46 -0.94 8.64
CA ILE A 153 10.24 -1.16 7.19
C ILE A 153 8.98 -1.97 6.96
N GLY A 154 8.75 -3.04 7.71
CA GLY A 154 7.53 -3.85 7.61
C GLY A 154 6.26 -3.06 7.90
N GLN A 155 6.28 -2.20 8.92
CA GLN A 155 5.17 -1.30 9.25
C GLN A 155 4.89 -0.29 8.13
N THR A 156 5.94 0.36 7.62
CA THR A 156 5.82 1.33 6.52
C THR A 156 5.24 0.66 5.27
N THR A 157 5.72 -0.53 4.93
CA THR A 157 5.22 -1.32 3.82
C THR A 157 3.74 -1.67 3.98
N ALA A 158 3.32 -2.09 5.18
CA ALA A 158 1.91 -2.38 5.46
C ALA A 158 1.02 -1.13 5.34
N GLN A 159 1.48 0.03 5.81
CA GLN A 159 0.78 1.30 5.65
C GLN A 159 0.65 1.71 4.17
N GLN A 160 1.71 1.60 3.39
CA GLN A 160 1.69 1.92 1.96
C GLN A 160 0.71 1.01 1.20
N LEU A 161 0.71 -0.29 1.49
CA LEU A 161 -0.25 -1.23 0.91
C LEU A 161 -1.69 -0.92 1.32
N GLY A 162 -1.91 -0.55 2.58
CA GLY A 162 -3.23 -0.12 3.06
C GLY A 162 -3.75 1.11 2.32
N GLN A 163 -2.91 2.13 2.14
CA GLN A 163 -3.25 3.34 1.38
C GLN A 163 -3.50 3.04 -0.11
N ALA A 164 -2.61 2.26 -0.74
CA ALA A 164 -2.77 1.84 -2.13
C ALA A 164 -4.06 1.02 -2.33
N GLY A 165 -4.40 0.13 -1.38
CA GLY A 165 -5.63 -0.65 -1.39
C GLY A 165 -6.90 0.21 -1.29
N MET A 166 -6.90 1.21 -0.41
CA MET A 166 -8.01 2.17 -0.31
C MET A 166 -8.18 2.99 -1.59
N GLN A 167 -7.07 3.47 -2.16
CA GLN A 167 -7.10 4.23 -3.40
C GLN A 167 -7.57 3.38 -4.58
N MET A 168 -7.12 2.13 -4.67
CA MET A 168 -7.59 1.18 -5.67
C MET A 168 -9.09 0.92 -5.51
N ALA A 169 -9.58 0.66 -4.29
CA ALA A 169 -11.01 0.42 -4.03
C ALA A 169 -11.86 1.62 -4.44
N SER A 170 -11.42 2.85 -4.17
CA SER A 170 -12.08 4.07 -4.61
C SER A 170 -12.11 4.16 -6.14
N ASN A 171 -10.97 3.99 -6.81
CA ASN A 171 -10.87 4.06 -8.27
C ASN A 171 -11.73 3.00 -8.97
N VAL A 172 -11.73 1.77 -8.44
CA VAL A 172 -12.57 0.68 -8.97
C VAL A 172 -14.06 1.01 -8.75
N GLY A 173 -14.41 1.55 -7.58
CA GLY A 173 -15.78 2.00 -7.29
C GLY A 173 -16.25 3.08 -8.28
N ASP A 174 -15.45 4.11 -8.51
CA ASP A 174 -15.75 5.19 -9.46
C ASP A 174 -15.86 4.66 -10.90
N THR A 175 -14.98 3.73 -11.28
CA THR A 175 -15.00 3.09 -12.59
C THR A 175 -16.27 2.25 -12.76
N GLN A 176 -16.69 1.51 -11.76
CA GLN A 176 -17.93 0.74 -11.78
C GLN A 176 -19.17 1.65 -11.84
N MET A 177 -19.20 2.73 -11.06
CA MET A 177 -20.29 3.71 -11.13
C MET A 177 -20.37 4.35 -12.52
N SER A 178 -19.25 4.74 -13.12
CA SER A 178 -19.20 5.31 -14.45
C SER A 178 -19.66 4.31 -15.52
N SER A 179 -19.30 3.03 -15.38
CA SER A 179 -19.74 1.96 -16.28
C SER A 179 -21.25 1.70 -16.16
N ALA A 180 -21.79 1.72 -14.94
CA ALA A 180 -23.24 1.60 -14.69
C ALA A 180 -24.00 2.79 -15.26
N ALA A 181 -23.50 4.02 -15.07
CA ALA A 181 -24.07 5.24 -15.66
C ALA A 181 -24.03 5.19 -17.20
N ALA A 182 -22.94 4.72 -17.80
CA ALA A 182 -22.84 4.53 -19.24
C ALA A 182 -23.86 3.52 -19.76
N ARG A 183 -24.07 2.39 -19.07
CA ARG A 183 -25.11 1.41 -19.42
C ARG A 183 -26.51 2.03 -19.31
N ALA A 184 -26.80 2.73 -18.20
CA ALA A 184 -28.06 3.41 -18.00
C ALA A 184 -28.34 4.46 -19.09
N SER A 185 -27.38 5.30 -19.45
CA SER A 185 -27.51 6.30 -20.52
C SER A 185 -27.72 5.66 -21.88
N GLY A 186 -27.13 4.49 -22.14
CA GLY A 186 -27.39 3.70 -23.36
C GLY A 186 -28.85 3.24 -23.47
N TYR A 187 -29.46 2.80 -22.37
CA TYR A 187 -30.89 2.43 -22.33
C TYR A 187 -31.82 3.65 -22.49
N VAL A 188 -31.55 4.72 -21.76
CA VAL A 188 -32.31 5.97 -21.84
C VAL A 188 -32.20 6.61 -23.23
N GLY A 189 -30.99 6.66 -23.80
CA GLY A 189 -30.77 7.15 -25.15
C GLY A 189 -31.50 6.34 -26.21
N GLY A 190 -31.53 5.01 -26.06
CA GLY A 190 -32.29 4.11 -26.93
C GLY A 190 -33.80 4.34 -26.83
N ALA A 191 -34.33 4.51 -25.62
CA ALA A 191 -35.76 4.81 -25.41
C ALA A 191 -36.15 6.18 -25.98
N ASN A 192 -35.32 7.22 -25.76
CA ASN A 192 -35.56 8.56 -26.29
C ASN A 192 -35.54 8.59 -27.83
N ALA A 193 -34.61 7.86 -28.47
CA ALA A 193 -34.57 7.76 -29.92
C ALA A 193 -35.84 7.13 -30.50
N LEU A 194 -36.39 6.11 -29.85
CA LEU A 194 -37.66 5.49 -30.24
C LEU A 194 -38.86 6.46 -30.06
N THR A 195 -38.91 7.17 -28.91
CA THR A 195 -39.95 8.13 -28.61
C THR A 195 -39.93 9.29 -29.59
N GLN A 196 -38.79 9.84 -29.92
CA GLN A 196 -38.62 10.88 -30.94
C GLN A 196 -39.02 10.39 -32.34
N GLY A 197 -38.63 9.16 -32.69
CA GLY A 197 -39.03 8.55 -33.96
C GLY A 197 -40.56 8.41 -34.09
N LEU A 198 -41.20 7.92 -33.04
CA LEU A 198 -42.67 7.81 -32.99
C LEU A 198 -43.35 9.18 -33.01
N GLY A 199 -42.83 10.17 -32.27
CA GLY A 199 -43.35 11.54 -32.28
C GLY A 199 -43.28 12.18 -33.67
N THR A 200 -42.16 12.00 -34.37
CA THR A 200 -42.00 12.48 -35.77
C THR A 200 -43.01 11.81 -36.71
N TYR A 201 -43.25 10.49 -36.54
CA TYR A 201 -44.21 9.75 -37.32
C TYR A 201 -45.65 10.23 -37.10
N LEU A 202 -46.07 10.39 -35.83
CA LEU A 202 -47.40 10.87 -35.48
C LEU A 202 -47.66 12.30 -36.01
N ASN A 203 -46.65 13.17 -35.90
CA ASN A 203 -46.73 14.54 -36.41
C ASN A 203 -46.86 14.57 -37.94
N TYR A 204 -46.14 13.68 -38.64
CA TYR A 204 -46.30 13.52 -40.08
C TYR A 204 -47.71 13.04 -40.46
N GLN A 205 -48.24 12.02 -39.77
CA GLN A 205 -49.56 11.47 -39.99
C GLN A 205 -50.67 12.53 -39.75
N GLN A 206 -50.52 13.33 -38.69
CA GLN A 206 -51.41 14.42 -38.38
C GLN A 206 -51.38 15.53 -39.43
N GLY A 207 -50.18 15.86 -39.95
CA GLY A 207 -50.00 16.77 -41.07
C GLY A 207 -50.69 16.28 -42.35
N GLN A 208 -50.55 14.99 -42.68
CA GLN A 208 -51.27 14.39 -43.85
C GLN A 208 -52.77 14.41 -43.70
N ASN A 209 -53.30 14.14 -42.50
CA ASN A 209 -54.76 14.20 -42.25
C ASN A 209 -55.27 15.61 -42.39
N MET A 210 -54.54 16.63 -42.00
CA MET A 210 -54.86 18.02 -42.14
C MET A 210 -54.90 18.45 -43.62
N ILE A 211 -53.86 18.01 -44.41
CA ILE A 211 -53.81 18.29 -45.86
C ILE A 211 -54.97 17.60 -46.56
N ASN A 212 -55.31 16.37 -46.25
CA ASN A 212 -56.44 15.66 -46.81
C ASN A 212 -57.79 16.32 -46.43
N ALA A 213 -57.92 16.80 -45.19
CA ALA A 213 -59.14 17.55 -44.77
C ALA A 213 -59.28 18.87 -45.50
N MET A 214 -58.22 19.61 -45.79
CA MET A 214 -58.25 20.83 -46.59
C MET A 214 -58.60 20.56 -48.08
N GLN A 215 -58.14 19.44 -48.62
CA GLN A 215 -58.48 19.07 -50.03
C GLN A 215 -59.95 18.63 -50.18
N GLN A 216 -60.53 18.07 -49.13
CA GLN A 216 -61.96 17.63 -49.15
C GLN A 216 -62.97 18.74 -48.84
N ASN A 217 -62.56 19.91 -48.40
CA ASN A 217 -63.45 21.00 -48.04
C ASN A 217 -63.14 22.24 -48.90
N PRO A 218 -63.83 22.40 -50.07
CA PRO A 218 -63.54 23.45 -51.06
C PRO A 218 -63.91 24.87 -50.60
N THR A 219 -64.44 25.06 -49.40
CA THR A 219 -64.86 26.35 -48.86
C THR A 219 -63.72 27.27 -48.35
N PHE A 220 -62.42 26.85 -48.45
CA PHE A 220 -61.30 27.66 -48.05
C PHE A 220 -60.54 28.37 -49.19
N ASN A 221 -61.13 28.42 -50.40
CA ASN A 221 -60.67 29.24 -51.52
C ASN A 221 -61.56 30.50 -51.66
N VAL A 222 -61.26 31.48 -50.83
CA VAL A 222 -61.61 32.89 -51.12
C VAL A 222 -60.47 33.74 -50.68
#